data_71c7315b706941d2ff1939e037d1fb3e
#
_entry.id   71c7315b706941d2ff1939e037d1fb3e
#
_cell.length_a   1.000
_cell.length_b   1.000
_cell.length_c   1.000
_cell.angle_alpha   90.00
_cell.angle_beta   90.00
_cell.angle_gamma   90.00
#
_symmetry.space_group_name_H-M   'P 1'
#
loop_
_entity.id
_entity.type
_entity.pdbx_description
1 polymer ?
#
loop_
_entity_poly.entity_id
_entity_poly.type
_entity_poly.pdbx_seq_one_letter_code
_entity_poly.pdbx_strand_id
1 'polypeptide(L)'
;MLWLCLTYTMFLFDINGGKVVIHPDALGLPFFKKLWEADKPDKTQATSVISYIVLMWYFKSPYVLQLEPDIREKKLKQLYFGDENYKLTVEEKACEDDYKKLIYTRNLRMLDSMRNKVDTISKYYEDSLEEQLDEKKIKDLLDGMEKEKATF
;
A
#
# COMPACT_ATOMS: atom_id res chain seq x y z
N MET A 1 28.21 -11.78 7.14
CA MET A 1 27.36 -12.53 6.19
C MET A 1 25.87 -12.50 6.59
N LEU A 2 25.36 -11.36 7.07
CA LEU A 2 23.98 -11.19 7.61
C LEU A 2 23.22 -10.00 7.00
N TRP A 3 23.71 -9.44 5.89
CA TRP A 3 23.14 -8.24 5.26
C TRP A 3 22.43 -8.48 3.93
N LEU A 4 22.34 -9.73 3.47
CA LEU A 4 21.69 -10.08 2.19
C LEU A 4 20.25 -10.55 2.31
N CYS A 5 19.68 -10.57 3.51
CA CYS A 5 18.32 -11.10 3.75
C CYS A 5 17.22 -10.04 3.79
N LEU A 6 17.53 -8.75 3.64
CA LEU A 6 16.56 -7.65 3.84
C LEU A 6 16.06 -6.96 2.56
N THR A 7 16.49 -7.39 1.38
CA THR A 7 16.05 -6.80 0.11
C THR A 7 15.25 -7.73 -0.79
N TYR A 8 14.91 -8.93 -0.32
CA TYR A 8 13.90 -9.74 -0.99
C TYR A 8 12.51 -9.22 -0.58
N THR A 9 12.11 -8.10 -1.16
CA THR A 9 10.69 -7.80 -1.29
C THR A 9 10.12 -8.90 -2.16
N MET A 10 9.60 -9.94 -1.53
CA MET A 10 8.88 -11.03 -2.19
C MET A 10 7.76 -10.39 -3.01
N PHE A 11 7.98 -10.22 -4.30
CA PHE A 11 6.92 -9.92 -5.24
C PHE A 11 6.12 -11.21 -5.41
N LEU A 12 5.11 -11.37 -4.57
CA LEU A 12 4.22 -12.53 -4.65
C LEU A 12 3.41 -12.54 -5.95
N PHE A 13 3.22 -11.35 -6.52
CA PHE A 13 2.42 -11.15 -7.72
C PHE A 13 3.00 -10.02 -8.56
N ASP A 14 3.04 -10.22 -9.88
CA ASP A 14 3.23 -9.15 -10.85
C ASP A 14 1.91 -8.81 -11.52
N ILE A 15 1.64 -7.53 -11.72
CA ILE A 15 0.47 -7.07 -12.45
C ILE A 15 0.93 -6.41 -13.74
N ASN A 16 0.73 -7.12 -14.84
CA ASN A 16 1.11 -6.66 -16.17
C ASN A 16 -0.14 -6.51 -17.04
N GLY A 17 -0.46 -5.26 -17.45
CA GLY A 17 -1.62 -4.99 -18.28
C GLY A 17 -2.96 -5.45 -17.70
N GLY A 18 -3.10 -5.42 -16.36
CA GLY A 18 -4.31 -5.89 -15.68
C GLY A 18 -4.41 -7.40 -15.49
N LYS A 19 -3.37 -8.15 -15.86
CA LYS A 19 -3.26 -9.59 -15.59
C LYS A 19 -2.31 -9.85 -14.44
N VAL A 20 -2.65 -10.80 -13.59
CA VAL A 20 -1.85 -11.23 -12.44
C VAL A 20 -0.97 -12.41 -12.86
N VAL A 21 0.32 -12.26 -12.62
CA VAL A 21 1.29 -13.36 -12.68
C VAL A 21 1.55 -13.82 -11.26
N ILE A 22 1.23 -15.08 -10.97
CA ILE A 22 1.37 -15.68 -9.64
C ILE A 22 2.77 -16.28 -9.54
N HIS A 23 3.60 -15.76 -8.65
CA HIS A 23 4.90 -16.35 -8.38
C HIS A 23 4.78 -17.59 -7.48
N PRO A 24 5.67 -18.58 -7.62
CA PRO A 24 5.68 -19.77 -6.76
C PRO A 24 5.67 -19.44 -5.26
N ASP A 25 6.30 -18.35 -4.87
CA ASP A 25 6.37 -17.89 -3.48
C ASP A 25 5.00 -17.51 -2.91
N ALA A 26 4.06 -17.09 -3.76
CA ALA A 26 2.68 -16.84 -3.37
C ALA A 26 1.97 -18.10 -2.86
N LEU A 27 2.34 -19.25 -3.39
CA LEU A 27 1.82 -20.55 -2.97
C LEU A 27 2.43 -21.03 -1.65
N GLY A 28 3.42 -20.33 -1.11
CA GLY A 28 3.87 -20.48 0.26
C GLY A 28 2.87 -19.95 1.30
N LEU A 29 1.91 -19.11 0.88
CA LEU A 29 0.83 -18.66 1.75
C LEU A 29 -0.21 -19.78 1.91
N PRO A 30 -0.51 -20.23 3.14
CA PRO A 30 -1.35 -21.43 3.38
C PRO A 30 -2.72 -21.36 2.72
N PHE A 31 -3.35 -20.17 2.68
CA PHE A 31 -4.66 -19.99 2.09
C PHE A 31 -4.66 -20.08 0.57
N PHE A 32 -3.63 -19.58 -0.13
CA PHE A 32 -3.49 -19.76 -1.58
C PHE A 32 -3.06 -21.18 -1.94
N LYS A 33 -2.16 -21.76 -1.15
CA LYS A 33 -1.74 -23.15 -1.32
C LYS A 33 -2.94 -24.10 -1.27
N LYS A 34 -3.82 -23.91 -0.28
CA LYS A 34 -5.04 -24.74 -0.14
C LYS A 34 -5.94 -24.68 -1.38
N LEU A 35 -6.20 -23.48 -1.92
CA LEU A 35 -6.96 -23.33 -3.16
C LEU A 35 -6.26 -23.98 -4.34
N TRP A 36 -4.95 -23.80 -4.45
CA TRP A 36 -4.16 -24.35 -5.53
C TRP A 36 -4.12 -25.87 -5.54
N GLU A 37 -3.95 -26.49 -4.38
CA GLU A 37 -3.92 -27.95 -4.25
C GLU A 37 -5.29 -28.60 -4.45
N ALA A 38 -6.36 -27.92 -4.06
CA ALA A 38 -7.74 -28.41 -4.21
C ALA A 38 -8.25 -28.36 -5.65
N ASP A 39 -7.63 -27.53 -6.51
CA ASP A 39 -8.05 -27.38 -7.90
C ASP A 39 -7.53 -28.49 -8.80
N LYS A 40 -8.18 -28.65 -9.97
CA LYS A 40 -7.79 -29.56 -11.02
C LYS A 40 -6.34 -29.33 -11.49
N PRO A 41 -5.73 -30.30 -12.20
CA PRO A 41 -4.33 -30.15 -12.65
C PRO A 41 -4.05 -28.93 -13.52
N ASP A 42 -5.04 -28.41 -14.25
CA ASP A 42 -4.94 -27.21 -15.08
C ASP A 42 -4.90 -25.90 -14.29
N LYS A 43 -5.25 -25.94 -13.00
CA LYS A 43 -5.20 -24.79 -12.08
C LYS A 43 -5.97 -23.55 -12.54
N THR A 44 -6.94 -23.72 -13.42
CA THR A 44 -7.70 -22.62 -14.03
C THR A 44 -8.54 -21.89 -13.00
N GLN A 45 -9.28 -22.64 -12.16
CA GLN A 45 -10.14 -22.04 -11.14
C GLN A 45 -9.31 -21.33 -10.06
N ALA A 46 -8.28 -21.98 -9.53
CA ALA A 46 -7.39 -21.40 -8.53
C ALA A 46 -6.72 -20.11 -9.05
N THR A 47 -6.24 -20.13 -10.30
CA THR A 47 -5.64 -18.95 -10.93
C THR A 47 -6.66 -17.81 -11.04
N SER A 48 -7.90 -18.09 -11.44
CA SER A 48 -8.96 -17.08 -11.56
C SER A 48 -9.31 -16.47 -10.20
N VAL A 49 -9.49 -17.31 -9.18
CA VAL A 49 -9.82 -16.85 -7.81
C VAL A 49 -8.69 -16.02 -7.21
N ILE A 50 -7.44 -16.49 -7.31
CA ILE A 50 -6.29 -15.76 -6.77
C ILE A 50 -6.13 -14.41 -7.50
N SER A 51 -6.27 -14.40 -8.83
CA SER A 51 -6.19 -13.18 -9.63
C SER A 51 -7.28 -12.17 -9.26
N TYR A 52 -8.52 -12.65 -9.09
CA TYR A 52 -9.63 -11.83 -8.62
C TYR A 52 -9.31 -11.20 -7.25
N ILE A 53 -8.89 -12.01 -6.27
CA ILE A 53 -8.58 -11.54 -4.91
C ILE A 53 -7.47 -10.49 -4.92
N VAL A 54 -6.40 -10.75 -5.67
CA VAL A 54 -5.26 -9.82 -5.76
C VAL A 54 -5.68 -8.50 -6.40
N LEU A 55 -6.36 -8.54 -7.55
CA LEU A 55 -6.79 -7.31 -8.23
C LEU A 55 -7.85 -6.53 -7.46
N MET A 56 -8.67 -7.22 -6.67
CA MET A 56 -9.70 -6.60 -5.84
C MET A 56 -9.11 -5.80 -4.67
N TRP A 57 -8.01 -6.26 -4.07
CA TRP A 57 -7.54 -5.74 -2.79
C TRP A 57 -6.11 -5.20 -2.79
N TYR A 58 -5.27 -5.57 -3.77
CA TYR A 58 -3.89 -5.10 -3.78
C TYR A 58 -3.80 -3.61 -4.14
N PHE A 59 -3.15 -2.82 -3.29
CA PHE A 59 -3.11 -1.36 -3.41
C PHE A 59 -2.49 -0.82 -4.71
N LYS A 60 -1.63 -1.59 -5.40
CA LYS A 60 -1.07 -1.25 -6.71
C LYS A 60 -1.91 -1.76 -7.88
N SER A 61 -3.04 -2.41 -7.61
CA SER A 61 -3.94 -2.84 -8.67
C SER A 61 -4.53 -1.63 -9.40
N PRO A 62 -4.51 -1.61 -10.73
CA PRO A 62 -5.11 -0.52 -11.50
C PRO A 62 -6.62 -0.41 -11.22
N TYR A 63 -7.28 -1.50 -10.87
CA TYR A 63 -8.69 -1.52 -10.51
C TYR A 63 -8.96 -0.86 -9.14
N VAL A 64 -8.06 -1.01 -8.18
CA VAL A 64 -8.16 -0.34 -6.88
C VAL A 64 -7.96 1.16 -7.01
N LEU A 65 -7.07 1.58 -7.91
CA LEU A 65 -6.74 2.99 -8.11
C LEU A 65 -7.80 3.76 -8.93
N GLN A 66 -8.58 3.07 -9.77
CA GLN A 66 -9.43 3.71 -10.77
C GLN A 66 -10.94 3.49 -10.54
N LEU A 67 -11.33 2.50 -9.74
CA LEU A 67 -12.73 2.09 -9.61
C LEU A 67 -13.18 2.04 -8.16
N GLU A 68 -14.42 2.48 -7.95
CA GLU A 68 -15.14 2.28 -6.69
C GLU A 68 -15.31 0.79 -6.38
N PRO A 69 -15.35 0.38 -5.10
CA PRO A 69 -15.36 -1.01 -4.69
C PRO A 69 -16.44 -1.87 -5.36
N ASP A 70 -17.66 -1.37 -5.45
CA ASP A 70 -18.81 -2.10 -6.01
C ASP A 70 -18.66 -2.32 -7.53
N ILE A 71 -18.20 -1.28 -8.23
CA ILE A 71 -17.96 -1.35 -9.69
C ILE A 71 -16.80 -2.28 -9.99
N ARG A 72 -15.74 -2.19 -9.19
CA ARG A 72 -14.57 -3.04 -9.28
C ARG A 72 -14.92 -4.52 -9.09
N GLU A 73 -15.71 -4.83 -8.07
CA GLU A 73 -16.15 -6.18 -7.77
C GLU A 73 -16.90 -6.80 -8.95
N LYS A 74 -17.91 -6.13 -9.48
CA LYS A 74 -18.68 -6.59 -10.63
C LYS A 74 -17.82 -6.81 -11.86
N LYS A 75 -16.96 -5.84 -12.17
CA LYS A 75 -16.06 -5.91 -13.32
C LYS A 75 -15.07 -7.07 -13.23
N LEU A 76 -14.48 -7.29 -12.07
CA LEU A 76 -13.54 -8.40 -11.85
C LEU A 76 -14.25 -9.76 -11.84
N LYS A 77 -15.44 -9.85 -11.27
CA LYS A 77 -16.25 -11.07 -11.33
C LYS A 77 -16.63 -11.42 -12.76
N GLN A 78 -17.07 -10.45 -13.55
CA GLN A 78 -17.34 -10.66 -14.97
C GLN A 78 -16.09 -11.13 -15.73
N LEU A 79 -14.93 -10.55 -15.43
CA LEU A 79 -13.69 -10.88 -16.13
C LEU A 79 -13.18 -12.29 -15.83
N TYR A 80 -13.21 -12.70 -14.56
CA TYR A 80 -12.60 -13.96 -14.12
C TYR A 80 -13.57 -15.13 -14.01
N PHE A 81 -14.85 -14.87 -13.81
CA PHE A 81 -15.88 -15.92 -13.64
C PHE A 81 -16.96 -15.89 -14.74
N GLY A 82 -16.97 -14.85 -15.58
CA GLY A 82 -18.00 -14.69 -16.62
C GLY A 82 -19.38 -14.28 -16.11
N ASP A 83 -19.50 -13.97 -14.83
CA ASP A 83 -20.75 -13.57 -14.17
C ASP A 83 -20.46 -12.48 -13.13
N GLU A 84 -21.06 -11.30 -13.32
CA GLU A 84 -20.90 -10.18 -12.38
C GLU A 84 -21.48 -10.46 -10.98
N ASN A 85 -22.43 -11.38 -10.90
CA ASN A 85 -23.10 -11.77 -9.66
C ASN A 85 -22.51 -13.06 -9.05
N TYR A 86 -21.37 -13.52 -9.55
CA TYR A 86 -20.71 -14.71 -9.03
C TYR A 86 -20.55 -14.65 -7.51
N LYS A 87 -20.96 -15.71 -6.84
CA LYS A 87 -20.82 -15.85 -5.39
C LYS A 87 -19.61 -16.72 -5.09
N LEU A 88 -18.66 -16.16 -4.40
CA LEU A 88 -17.50 -16.92 -3.91
C LEU A 88 -17.98 -18.07 -3.02
N THR A 89 -17.37 -19.22 -3.17
CA THR A 89 -17.59 -20.35 -2.24
C THR A 89 -17.07 -19.99 -0.85
N VAL A 90 -17.44 -20.77 0.14
CA VAL A 90 -16.99 -20.56 1.52
C VAL A 90 -15.46 -20.56 1.62
N GLU A 91 -14.80 -21.44 0.88
CA GLU A 91 -13.34 -21.56 0.86
C GLU A 91 -12.68 -20.38 0.14
N GLU A 92 -13.22 -19.95 -0.99
CA GLU A 92 -12.77 -18.78 -1.73
C GLU A 92 -12.93 -17.50 -0.90
N LYS A 93 -14.04 -17.37 -0.18
CA LYS A 93 -14.30 -16.25 0.71
C LYS A 93 -13.35 -16.22 1.90
N ALA A 94 -13.10 -17.37 2.52
CA ALA A 94 -12.11 -17.47 3.60
C ALA A 94 -10.71 -17.06 3.13
N CYS A 95 -10.33 -17.48 1.91
CA CYS A 95 -9.07 -17.09 1.29
C CYS A 95 -8.99 -15.57 1.05
N GLU A 96 -10.05 -14.96 0.55
CA GLU A 96 -10.16 -13.52 0.38
C GLU A 96 -9.99 -12.77 1.70
N ASP A 97 -10.65 -13.23 2.76
CA ASP A 97 -10.59 -12.60 4.08
C ASP A 97 -9.20 -12.72 4.72
N ASP A 98 -8.51 -13.82 4.54
CA ASP A 98 -7.13 -14.00 5.02
C ASP A 98 -6.14 -13.14 4.22
N TYR A 99 -6.33 -12.99 2.92
CA TYR A 99 -5.55 -12.07 2.11
C TYR A 99 -5.77 -10.61 2.52
N LYS A 100 -7.01 -10.21 2.79
CA LYS A 100 -7.33 -8.87 3.33
C LYS A 100 -6.59 -8.58 4.63
N LYS A 101 -6.59 -9.52 5.56
CA LYS A 101 -5.86 -9.37 6.83
C LYS A 101 -4.37 -9.17 6.59
N LEU A 102 -3.78 -9.94 5.66
CA LEU A 102 -2.37 -9.84 5.32
C LEU A 102 -2.00 -8.45 4.78
N ILE A 103 -2.74 -7.96 3.77
CA ILE A 103 -2.47 -6.66 3.15
C ILE A 103 -2.80 -5.49 4.07
N TYR A 104 -3.85 -5.60 4.87
CA TYR A 104 -4.21 -4.58 5.85
C TYR A 104 -3.07 -4.35 6.84
N THR A 105 -2.51 -5.42 7.38
CA THR A 105 -1.36 -5.33 8.31
C THR A 105 -0.14 -4.67 7.64
N ARG A 106 0.13 -5.02 6.38
CA ARG A 106 1.23 -4.43 5.61
C ARG A 106 0.98 -2.96 5.29
N ASN A 107 -0.23 -2.62 4.88
CA ASN A 107 -0.62 -1.25 4.57
C ASN A 107 -0.57 -0.36 5.81
N LEU A 108 -0.99 -0.86 6.98
CA LEU A 108 -0.86 -0.13 8.25
C LEU A 108 0.61 0.17 8.57
N ARG A 109 1.51 -0.81 8.45
CA ARG A 109 2.94 -0.58 8.66
C ARG A 109 3.51 0.46 7.69
N MET A 110 3.07 0.45 6.44
CA MET A 110 3.48 1.44 5.45
C MET A 110 2.94 2.82 5.79
N LEU A 111 1.68 2.92 6.20
CA LEU A 111 1.06 4.18 6.65
C LEU A 111 1.76 4.74 7.89
N ASP A 112 2.06 3.91 8.87
CA ASP A 112 2.81 4.31 10.08
C ASP A 112 4.22 4.81 9.71
N SER A 113 4.91 4.12 8.80
CA SER A 113 6.21 4.58 8.30
C SER A 113 6.14 5.92 7.58
N MET A 114 5.10 6.13 6.75
CA MET A 114 4.88 7.41 6.07
C MET A 114 4.54 8.52 7.07
N ARG A 115 3.68 8.27 8.04
CA ARG A 115 3.30 9.19 9.10
C ARG A 115 4.53 9.67 9.87
N ASN A 116 5.37 8.74 10.31
CA ASN A 116 6.61 9.06 11.02
C ASN A 116 7.57 9.94 10.18
N LYS A 117 7.64 9.71 8.86
CA LYS A 117 8.43 10.56 7.97
C LYS A 117 7.85 11.97 7.84
N VAL A 118 6.54 12.08 7.70
CA VAL A 118 5.85 13.39 7.64
C VAL A 118 6.05 14.14 8.94
N ASP A 119 5.89 13.51 10.10
CA ASP A 119 6.09 14.11 11.41
C ASP A 119 7.54 14.61 11.58
N THR A 120 8.51 13.81 11.12
CA THR A 120 9.93 14.22 11.14
C THR A 120 10.19 15.45 10.27
N ILE A 121 9.62 15.48 9.06
CA ILE A 121 9.75 16.61 8.14
C ILE A 121 9.06 17.85 8.72
N SER A 122 7.86 17.71 9.27
CA SER A 122 7.12 18.80 9.89
C SER A 122 7.91 19.42 11.05
N LYS A 123 8.46 18.58 11.92
CA LYS A 123 9.31 19.03 13.03
C LYS A 123 10.55 19.77 12.54
N TYR A 124 11.21 19.28 11.49
CA TYR A 124 12.36 19.98 10.91
C TYR A 124 11.99 21.38 10.38
N TYR A 125 10.81 21.51 9.75
CA TYR A 125 10.35 22.82 9.29
C TYR A 125 9.95 23.74 10.43
N GLU A 126 9.33 23.23 11.49
CA GLU A 126 8.99 23.99 12.69
C GLU A 126 10.26 24.55 13.37
N ASP A 127 11.25 23.67 13.58
CA ASP A 127 12.56 24.06 14.16
C ASP A 127 13.26 25.13 13.29
N SER A 128 13.25 24.95 11.95
CA SER A 128 13.84 25.92 11.01
C SER A 128 13.11 27.26 10.98
N LEU A 129 11.79 27.28 11.18
CA LEU A 129 11.00 28.51 11.27
C LEU A 129 11.25 29.25 12.59
N GLU A 130 11.41 28.52 13.70
CA GLU A 130 11.76 29.12 14.99
C GLU A 130 13.13 29.79 14.91
N GLU A 131 14.15 29.15 14.33
CA GLU A 131 15.47 29.76 14.11
C GLU A 131 15.39 31.04 13.27
N GLN A 132 14.63 31.02 12.17
CA GLN A 132 14.45 32.20 11.31
C GLN A 132 13.68 33.33 12.00
N LEU A 133 12.71 32.99 12.84
CA LEU A 133 11.95 33.97 13.63
C LEU A 133 12.83 34.63 14.70
N ASP A 134 13.72 33.87 15.32
CA ASP A 134 14.65 34.39 16.31
C ASP A 134 15.69 35.29 15.67
N GLU A 135 16.26 34.94 14.53
CA GLU A 135 17.16 35.79 13.75
C GLU A 135 16.48 37.12 13.33
N LYS A 136 15.22 37.03 12.88
CA LYS A 136 14.44 38.19 12.48
C LYS A 136 14.17 39.12 13.68
N LYS A 137 13.80 38.57 14.82
CA LYS A 137 13.60 39.35 16.06
C LYS A 137 14.88 40.05 16.52
N ILE A 138 16.02 39.36 16.46
CA ILE A 138 17.32 39.92 16.79
C ILE A 138 17.65 41.07 15.83
N LYS A 139 17.42 40.89 14.54
CA LYS A 139 17.67 41.93 13.54
C LYS A 139 16.77 43.15 13.74
N ASP A 140 15.46 42.95 13.99
CA ASP A 140 14.51 44.03 14.25
C ASP A 140 14.88 44.81 15.52
N LEU A 141 15.39 44.16 16.57
CA LEU A 141 15.90 44.79 17.78
C LEU A 141 17.15 45.60 17.51
N LEU A 142 18.10 45.09 16.72
CA LEU A 142 19.32 45.81 16.35
C LEU A 142 19.01 47.04 15.51
N ASP A 143 18.13 46.93 14.52
CA ASP A 143 17.68 48.03 13.67
C ASP A 143 16.95 49.11 14.49
N GLY A 144 16.21 48.74 15.52
CA GLY A 144 15.54 49.61 16.47
C GLY A 144 16.56 50.41 17.32
N MET A 145 17.59 49.75 17.81
CA MET A 145 18.65 50.39 18.61
C MET A 145 19.50 51.38 17.80
N GLU A 146 19.74 51.12 16.52
CA GLU A 146 20.47 52.05 15.62
C GLU A 146 19.65 53.29 15.32
N LYS A 147 18.33 53.18 15.17
CA LYS A 147 17.44 54.35 14.98
C LYS A 147 17.36 55.24 16.20
N GLU A 148 17.35 54.67 17.40
CA GLU A 148 17.38 55.46 18.64
C GLU A 148 18.70 56.23 18.83
N LYS A 149 19.84 55.65 18.43
CA LYS A 149 21.13 56.32 18.48
C LYS A 149 21.26 57.49 17.49
N ALA A 150 20.52 57.44 16.38
CA ALA A 150 20.54 58.49 15.36
C ALA A 150 19.67 59.72 15.76
N THR A 151 18.91 59.65 16.84
CA THR A 151 17.98 60.69 17.29
C THR A 151 18.52 61.50 18.46
N PHE A 152 19.73 61.14 18.95
CA PHE A 152 20.48 61.89 19.96
C PHE A 152 21.72 62.52 19.34
#